data_bc50a7dfcea7de8821acd6d61a26044d
#
_entry.id   bc50a7dfcea7de8821acd6d61a26044d
#
_cell.length_a   1.000
_cell.length_b   1.000
_cell.length_c   1.000
_cell.angle_alpha   90.00
_cell.angle_beta   90.00
_cell.angle_gamma   90.00
#
_symmetry.space_group_name_H-M   'P 1'
#
loop_
_entity.id
_entity.type
_entity.pdbx_description
1 polymer ?
#
loop_
_entity_poly.entity_id
_entity_poly.type
_entity_poly.pdbx_seq_one_letter_code
_entity_poly.pdbx_strand_id
1 'polypeptide(L)'
;MSHLRAHAGPGSATTTPPRRGLRFTLILATGTFAVGTDAFVVAGLLPDLAAELRVSTAAAGQSVTVFAISYAILAPLLSTVTARLPRRTLLVAALLVLAAGNLLSALADTLPVLVAGRIVAAAGAAAYTPNAGAAAASLVSPTLRGRALAVVIGGLTVATALGVPLGGLTAHWLGWRAALVAVALLASAVAVAVRLAMPALPGGPTVPLRARVAALRHPAVLTVLPLTVIGMAASYTVYAFAAPALGALGVDAYQVSLMLLLYGLGAVAGNVTSGYATDRWGAVPVLAGGYATLAVALAGLGALSVTGSAPTALVGLLVAGWGAASWCQTPAQQHRLISAAPQQAPLVVSLNSSAIYLGIGLGTTAGGATLATGVPAMYALGVAGALVALLVLHLGRHPGSRRPPTTP
;
A
#
# COMPACT_ATOMS: atom_id res chain seq x y z
N MET A 1 51.41 7.54 45.75
CA MET A 1 50.28 8.42 45.49
C MET A 1 49.97 8.36 44.02
N SER A 2 49.08 7.51 43.61
CA SER A 2 48.72 7.25 42.24
C SER A 2 47.24 7.59 42.07
N HIS A 3 46.91 8.61 41.26
CA HIS A 3 45.54 9.07 40.97
C HIS A 3 44.89 8.17 39.93
N LEU A 4 43.95 7.34 40.35
CA LEU A 4 42.98 6.65 39.48
C LEU A 4 41.99 7.68 38.93
N ARG A 5 42.10 8.02 37.64
CA ARG A 5 41.06 8.72 36.91
C ARG A 5 39.98 7.72 36.51
N ALA A 6 38.80 7.89 37.06
CA ALA A 6 37.61 7.18 36.63
C ALA A 6 37.22 7.64 35.23
N HIS A 7 37.23 6.75 34.26
CA HIS A 7 36.62 6.94 32.95
C HIS A 7 35.11 6.89 33.13
N ALA A 8 34.44 8.02 32.93
CA ALA A 8 32.99 8.07 32.75
C ALA A 8 32.64 7.32 31.45
N GLY A 9 31.93 6.24 31.58
CA GLY A 9 31.41 5.47 30.43
C GLY A 9 30.38 6.25 29.61
N PRO A 10 30.22 5.92 28.33
CA PRO A 10 29.31 6.60 27.42
C PRO A 10 27.87 6.47 27.91
N GLY A 11 27.16 7.61 27.84
CA GLY A 11 25.82 7.79 28.38
C GLY A 11 24.84 6.67 28.07
N SER A 12 24.16 6.22 29.10
CA SER A 12 23.04 5.28 29.03
C SER A 12 21.96 5.82 28.12
N ALA A 13 21.83 5.25 26.95
CA ALA A 13 20.65 5.45 26.11
C ALA A 13 19.43 5.05 26.95
N THR A 14 18.57 6.02 27.28
CA THR A 14 17.32 5.81 28.02
C THR A 14 16.41 4.90 27.18
N THR A 15 16.46 3.61 27.49
CA THR A 15 15.54 2.64 26.87
C THR A 15 14.14 2.92 27.39
N THR A 16 13.27 3.41 26.53
CA THR A 16 11.85 3.60 26.82
C THR A 16 11.24 2.27 27.29
N PRO A 17 10.46 2.22 28.38
CA PRO A 17 9.84 0.98 28.84
C PRO A 17 9.04 0.32 27.72
N PRO A 18 9.08 -1.01 27.53
CA PRO A 18 8.49 -1.71 26.38
C PRO A 18 7.00 -1.42 26.14
N ARG A 19 6.23 -1.16 27.20
CA ARG A 19 4.81 -0.77 27.11
C ARG A 19 4.59 0.63 26.50
N ARG A 20 5.51 1.57 26.67
CA ARG A 20 5.41 2.92 26.06
C ARG A 20 5.74 2.86 24.57
N GLY A 21 6.72 2.09 24.15
CA GLY A 21 7.06 1.92 22.74
C GLY A 21 5.88 1.38 21.90
N LEU A 22 5.14 0.41 22.44
CA LEU A 22 3.98 -0.18 21.75
C LEU A 22 2.83 0.82 21.56
N ARG A 23 2.57 1.71 22.52
CA ARG A 23 1.55 2.77 22.38
C ARG A 23 1.86 3.73 21.24
N PHE A 24 3.12 4.14 21.11
CA PHE A 24 3.55 4.98 19.99
C PHE A 24 3.39 4.27 18.64
N THR A 25 3.71 2.99 18.59
CA THR A 25 3.52 2.15 17.40
C THR A 25 2.05 2.09 16.96
N LEU A 26 1.10 2.00 17.90
CA LEU A 26 -0.33 2.03 17.60
C LEU A 26 -0.78 3.39 17.05
N ILE A 27 -0.32 4.50 17.63
CA ILE A 27 -0.61 5.85 17.08
C ILE A 27 -0.10 5.97 15.65
N LEU A 28 1.11 5.47 15.37
CA LEU A 28 1.68 5.48 14.03
C LEU A 28 0.92 4.56 13.07
N ALA A 29 0.43 3.41 13.56
CA ALA A 29 -0.42 2.51 12.78
C ALA A 29 -1.78 3.12 12.43
N THR A 30 -2.37 3.93 13.32
CA THR A 30 -3.59 4.68 12.99
C THR A 30 -3.34 5.71 11.88
N GLY A 31 -2.15 6.31 11.83
CA GLY A 31 -1.78 7.20 10.72
C GLY A 31 -1.60 6.46 9.39
N THR A 32 -0.99 5.27 9.39
CA THR A 32 -0.93 4.43 8.17
C THR A 32 -2.31 3.89 7.79
N PHE A 33 -3.21 3.66 8.74
CA PHE A 33 -4.62 3.37 8.48
C PHE A 33 -5.31 4.54 7.77
N ALA A 34 -5.10 5.79 8.21
CA ALA A 34 -5.63 6.97 7.52
C ALA A 34 -5.08 7.08 6.08
N VAL A 35 -3.78 6.88 5.89
CA VAL A 35 -3.15 6.85 4.56
C VAL A 35 -3.74 5.76 3.67
N GLY A 36 -3.91 4.55 4.20
CA GLY A 36 -4.49 3.43 3.45
C GLY A 36 -5.96 3.66 3.09
N THR A 37 -6.75 4.21 4.03
CA THR A 37 -8.14 4.59 3.76
C THR A 37 -8.21 5.60 2.63
N ASP A 38 -7.41 6.67 2.68
CA ASP A 38 -7.33 7.67 1.62
C ASP A 38 -6.95 7.07 0.25
N ALA A 39 -5.92 6.22 0.24
CA ALA A 39 -5.41 5.63 -1.00
C ALA A 39 -6.44 4.74 -1.71
N PHE A 40 -7.30 4.05 -0.96
CA PHE A 40 -8.12 2.96 -1.51
C PHE A 40 -9.63 3.23 -1.49
N VAL A 41 -10.13 4.15 -0.66
CA VAL A 41 -11.56 4.45 -0.55
C VAL A 41 -12.18 4.98 -1.85
N VAL A 42 -11.40 5.74 -2.62
CA VAL A 42 -11.86 6.37 -3.87
C VAL A 42 -12.36 5.33 -4.89
N ALA A 43 -11.83 4.11 -4.89
CA ALA A 43 -12.30 3.03 -5.76
C ALA A 43 -13.81 2.72 -5.59
N GLY A 44 -14.31 2.84 -4.36
CA GLY A 44 -15.75 2.68 -4.06
C GLY A 44 -16.59 3.92 -4.38
N LEU A 45 -15.96 5.09 -4.55
CA LEU A 45 -16.63 6.39 -4.73
C LEU A 45 -16.69 6.85 -6.18
N LEU A 46 -16.04 6.14 -7.10
CA LEU A 46 -15.88 6.60 -8.50
C LEU A 46 -17.21 6.90 -9.21
N PRO A 47 -18.30 6.11 -9.08
CA PRO A 47 -19.55 6.41 -9.73
C PRO A 47 -20.14 7.76 -9.28
N ASP A 48 -20.14 8.03 -7.97
CA ASP A 48 -20.67 9.27 -7.39
C ASP A 48 -19.83 10.48 -7.80
N LEU A 49 -18.49 10.33 -7.76
CA LEU A 49 -17.53 11.31 -8.23
C LEU A 49 -17.75 11.66 -9.72
N ALA A 50 -17.90 10.64 -10.56
CA ALA A 50 -18.12 10.81 -11.99
C ALA A 50 -19.43 11.55 -12.28
N ALA A 51 -20.51 11.14 -11.60
CA ALA A 51 -21.83 11.74 -11.76
C ALA A 51 -21.84 13.23 -11.34
N GLU A 52 -21.29 13.54 -10.15
CA GLU A 52 -21.33 14.90 -9.63
C GLU A 52 -20.39 15.86 -10.35
N LEU A 53 -19.19 15.40 -10.72
CA LEU A 53 -18.23 16.19 -11.49
C LEU A 53 -18.53 16.20 -13.01
N ARG A 54 -19.57 15.48 -13.43
CA ARG A 54 -20.03 15.38 -14.84
C ARG A 54 -18.92 14.90 -15.79
N VAL A 55 -18.17 13.90 -15.36
CA VAL A 55 -17.10 13.27 -16.14
C VAL A 55 -17.36 11.77 -16.30
N SER A 56 -16.64 11.11 -17.19
CA SER A 56 -16.72 9.65 -17.28
C SER A 56 -16.09 8.98 -16.04
N THR A 57 -16.54 7.77 -15.68
CA THR A 57 -15.95 6.97 -14.59
C THR A 57 -14.45 6.72 -14.83
N ALA A 58 -14.04 6.55 -16.08
CA ALA A 58 -12.64 6.42 -16.46
C ALA A 58 -11.83 7.70 -16.15
N ALA A 59 -12.41 8.88 -16.43
CA ALA A 59 -11.79 10.17 -16.09
C ALA A 59 -11.71 10.37 -14.56
N ALA A 60 -12.77 10.06 -13.82
CA ALA A 60 -12.75 10.09 -12.35
C ALA A 60 -11.68 9.14 -11.77
N GLY A 61 -11.49 7.97 -12.40
CA GLY A 61 -10.45 7.00 -12.04
C GLY A 61 -9.03 7.56 -12.14
N GLN A 62 -8.77 8.58 -12.98
CA GLN A 62 -7.46 9.24 -13.02
C GLN A 62 -7.07 9.89 -11.70
N SER A 63 -8.03 10.21 -10.83
CA SER A 63 -7.74 10.68 -9.46
C SER A 63 -6.98 9.64 -8.62
N VAL A 64 -7.26 8.35 -8.82
CA VAL A 64 -6.51 7.22 -8.21
C VAL A 64 -5.14 7.07 -8.87
N THR A 65 -5.10 7.14 -10.21
CA THR A 65 -3.85 7.08 -10.98
C THR A 65 -2.87 8.16 -10.53
N VAL A 66 -3.34 9.42 -10.49
CA VAL A 66 -2.49 10.57 -10.14
C VAL A 66 -2.00 10.47 -8.70
N PHE A 67 -2.85 10.06 -7.75
CA PHE A 67 -2.40 9.80 -6.39
C PHE A 67 -1.28 8.75 -6.35
N ALA A 68 -1.49 7.62 -7.02
CA ALA A 68 -0.55 6.51 -6.99
C ALA A 68 0.79 6.86 -7.65
N ILE A 69 0.77 7.49 -8.82
CA ILE A 69 2.00 7.92 -9.51
C ILE A 69 2.72 9.02 -8.72
N SER A 70 1.98 9.99 -8.15
CA SER A 70 2.55 11.02 -7.28
C SER A 70 3.21 10.39 -6.06
N TYR A 71 2.55 9.44 -5.40
CA TYR A 71 3.16 8.71 -4.27
C TYR A 71 4.45 7.99 -4.70
N ALA A 72 4.43 7.26 -5.81
CA ALA A 72 5.57 6.49 -6.30
C ALA A 72 6.81 7.38 -6.55
N ILE A 73 6.59 8.58 -7.08
CA ILE A 73 7.65 9.56 -7.37
C ILE A 73 8.08 10.30 -6.09
N LEU A 74 7.11 10.77 -5.30
CA LEU A 74 7.38 11.62 -4.13
C LEU A 74 7.98 10.84 -2.96
N ALA A 75 7.70 9.55 -2.78
CA ALA A 75 8.22 8.78 -1.67
C ALA A 75 9.76 8.75 -1.60
N PRO A 76 10.51 8.43 -2.66
CA PRO A 76 11.97 8.49 -2.63
C PRO A 76 12.51 9.92 -2.53
N LEU A 77 11.85 10.91 -3.15
CA LEU A 77 12.23 12.31 -3.09
C LEU A 77 12.10 12.87 -1.67
N LEU A 78 10.89 12.77 -1.10
CA LEU A 78 10.59 13.31 0.22
C LEU A 78 11.41 12.61 1.31
N SER A 79 11.62 11.29 1.20
CA SER A 79 12.47 10.57 2.16
C SER A 79 13.95 11.03 2.13
N THR A 80 14.41 11.64 1.03
CA THR A 80 15.75 12.21 0.92
C THR A 80 15.79 13.65 1.47
N VAL A 81 14.85 14.49 1.00
CA VAL A 81 14.83 15.94 1.34
C VAL A 81 14.48 16.15 2.82
N THR A 82 13.57 15.35 3.37
CA THR A 82 13.10 15.49 4.75
C THR A 82 13.88 14.65 5.77
N ALA A 83 14.91 13.93 5.35
CA ALA A 83 15.63 12.98 6.22
C ALA A 83 16.18 13.65 7.51
N ARG A 84 16.64 14.89 7.42
CA ARG A 84 17.22 15.66 8.53
C ARG A 84 16.17 16.26 9.49
N LEU A 85 14.89 16.33 9.07
CA LEU A 85 13.85 16.90 9.90
C LEU A 85 13.59 16.01 11.14
N PRO A 86 13.32 16.61 12.31
CA PRO A 86 12.88 15.86 13.48
C PRO A 86 11.68 14.99 13.14
N ARG A 87 11.74 13.69 13.47
CA ARG A 87 10.72 12.70 13.06
C ARG A 87 9.30 13.09 13.46
N ARG A 88 9.12 13.61 14.68
CA ARG A 88 7.81 14.09 15.16
C ARG A 88 7.25 15.20 14.27
N THR A 89 8.06 16.21 13.97
CA THR A 89 7.65 17.33 13.11
C THR A 89 7.29 16.85 11.71
N LEU A 90 8.11 15.97 11.13
CA LEU A 90 7.86 15.41 9.80
C LEU A 90 6.55 14.63 9.76
N LEU A 91 6.29 13.75 10.75
CA LEU A 91 5.07 12.95 10.79
C LEU A 91 3.81 13.80 10.95
N VAL A 92 3.87 14.83 11.81
CA VAL A 92 2.77 15.79 11.96
C VAL A 92 2.52 16.56 10.66
N ALA A 93 3.56 17.12 10.06
CA ALA A 93 3.44 17.86 8.80
C ALA A 93 2.88 16.97 7.67
N ALA A 94 3.36 15.73 7.57
CA ALA A 94 2.89 14.78 6.57
C ALA A 94 1.38 14.45 6.71
N LEU A 95 0.90 14.26 7.95
CA LEU A 95 -0.53 14.02 8.21
C LEU A 95 -1.37 15.28 7.94
N LEU A 96 -0.87 16.47 8.26
CA LEU A 96 -1.58 17.72 7.95
C LEU A 96 -1.63 17.98 6.45
N VAL A 97 -0.57 17.66 5.70
CA VAL A 97 -0.57 17.71 4.23
C VAL A 97 -1.57 16.72 3.65
N LEU A 98 -1.63 15.48 4.19
CA LEU A 98 -2.64 14.49 3.81
C LEU A 98 -4.06 15.02 4.06
N ALA A 99 -4.30 15.61 5.24
CA ALA A 99 -5.59 16.18 5.59
C ALA A 99 -5.96 17.35 4.67
N ALA A 100 -5.03 18.27 4.39
CA ALA A 100 -5.24 19.40 3.48
C ALA A 100 -5.56 18.92 2.05
N GLY A 101 -4.86 17.89 1.55
CA GLY A 101 -5.14 17.28 0.25
C GLY A 101 -6.53 16.65 0.17
N ASN A 102 -6.97 15.98 1.25
CA ASN A 102 -8.31 15.41 1.33
C ASN A 102 -9.40 16.50 1.43
N LEU A 103 -9.17 17.57 2.19
CA LEU A 103 -10.09 18.71 2.24
C LEU A 103 -10.20 19.40 0.88
N LEU A 104 -9.07 19.64 0.20
CA LEU A 104 -9.07 20.18 -1.15
C LEU A 104 -9.83 19.30 -2.13
N SER A 105 -9.65 17.98 -2.02
CA SER A 105 -10.40 17.00 -2.81
C SER A 105 -11.90 17.02 -2.49
N ALA A 106 -12.28 17.16 -1.22
CA ALA A 106 -13.68 17.23 -0.78
C ALA A 106 -14.38 18.52 -1.24
N LEU A 107 -13.63 19.61 -1.43
CA LEU A 107 -14.14 20.89 -1.92
C LEU A 107 -14.12 20.99 -3.45
N ALA A 108 -13.72 19.94 -4.15
CA ALA A 108 -13.59 19.96 -5.62
C ALA A 108 -14.95 19.98 -6.31
N ASP A 109 -15.16 20.99 -7.16
CA ASP A 109 -16.30 21.09 -8.08
C ASP A 109 -15.92 20.71 -9.52
N THR A 110 -14.64 20.45 -9.75
CA THR A 110 -14.09 20.05 -11.06
C THR A 110 -13.02 18.98 -10.89
N LEU A 111 -12.84 18.14 -11.92
CA LEU A 111 -11.81 17.10 -11.93
C LEU A 111 -10.38 17.65 -11.70
N PRO A 112 -9.94 18.77 -12.30
CA PRO A 112 -8.61 19.32 -12.04
C PRO A 112 -8.37 19.68 -10.57
N VAL A 113 -9.35 20.22 -9.85
CA VAL A 113 -9.25 20.54 -8.43
C VAL A 113 -9.15 19.26 -7.59
N LEU A 114 -9.97 18.24 -7.92
CA LEU A 114 -9.87 16.92 -7.30
C LEU A 114 -8.47 16.34 -7.50
N VAL A 115 -7.94 16.35 -8.72
CA VAL A 115 -6.61 15.85 -9.06
C VAL A 115 -5.51 16.60 -8.29
N ALA A 116 -5.60 17.92 -8.16
CA ALA A 116 -4.67 18.72 -7.36
C ALA A 116 -4.68 18.29 -5.89
N GLY A 117 -5.88 18.10 -5.31
CA GLY A 117 -6.05 17.58 -3.96
C GLY A 117 -5.42 16.19 -3.79
N ARG A 118 -5.57 15.30 -4.78
CA ARG A 118 -4.96 13.95 -4.77
C ARG A 118 -3.44 14.00 -4.82
N ILE A 119 -2.83 14.94 -5.56
CA ILE A 119 -1.37 15.12 -5.56
C ILE A 119 -0.88 15.57 -4.17
N VAL A 120 -1.56 16.53 -3.55
CA VAL A 120 -1.23 17.02 -2.20
C VAL A 120 -1.38 15.90 -1.17
N ALA A 121 -2.48 15.14 -1.20
CA ALA A 121 -2.70 14.01 -0.31
C ALA A 121 -1.59 12.94 -0.48
N ALA A 122 -1.23 12.61 -1.73
CA ALA A 122 -0.16 11.68 -2.04
C ALA A 122 1.20 12.12 -1.48
N ALA A 123 1.51 13.42 -1.49
CA ALA A 123 2.73 13.95 -0.88
C ALA A 123 2.76 13.70 0.64
N GLY A 124 1.64 13.94 1.33
CA GLY A 124 1.49 13.62 2.75
C GLY A 124 1.66 12.13 3.04
N ALA A 125 0.98 11.28 2.28
CA ALA A 125 1.05 9.82 2.41
C ALA A 125 2.47 9.28 2.16
N ALA A 126 3.15 9.76 1.11
CA ALA A 126 4.50 9.38 0.73
C ALA A 126 5.56 9.80 1.76
N ALA A 127 5.35 10.94 2.43
CA ALA A 127 6.21 11.39 3.52
C ALA A 127 5.93 10.63 4.82
N TYR A 128 4.67 10.25 5.08
CA TYR A 128 4.27 9.63 6.35
C TYR A 128 4.73 8.17 6.46
N THR A 129 4.29 7.32 5.55
CA THR A 129 4.36 5.85 5.69
C THR A 129 5.77 5.31 5.98
N PRO A 130 6.82 5.63 5.20
CA PRO A 130 8.16 5.12 5.46
C PRO A 130 8.76 5.69 6.76
N ASN A 131 8.43 6.94 7.10
CA ASN A 131 8.93 7.59 8.30
C ASN A 131 8.23 7.10 9.57
N ALA A 132 6.95 6.72 9.50
CA ALA A 132 6.22 6.09 10.59
C ALA A 132 6.83 4.73 10.96
N GLY A 133 7.15 3.90 9.95
CA GLY A 133 7.86 2.63 10.16
C GLY A 133 9.23 2.83 10.81
N ALA A 134 10.04 3.76 10.31
CA ALA A 134 11.35 4.08 10.86
C ALA A 134 11.27 4.61 12.30
N ALA A 135 10.31 5.47 12.59
CA ALA A 135 10.07 6.00 13.94
C ALA A 135 9.64 4.88 14.91
N ALA A 136 8.70 4.02 14.50
CA ALA A 136 8.27 2.87 15.30
C ALA A 136 9.44 1.93 15.66
N ALA A 137 10.28 1.61 14.67
CA ALA A 137 11.44 0.76 14.87
C ALA A 137 12.49 1.38 15.82
N SER A 138 12.59 2.72 15.87
CA SER A 138 13.51 3.44 16.76
C SER A 138 13.02 3.54 18.23
N LEU A 139 11.71 3.38 18.44
CA LEU A 139 11.06 3.52 19.75
C LEU A 139 10.99 2.22 20.55
N VAL A 140 11.41 1.10 19.96
CA VAL A 140 11.38 -0.23 20.57
C VAL A 140 12.78 -0.87 20.62
N SER A 141 12.93 -1.90 21.46
CA SER A 141 14.17 -2.69 21.51
C SER A 141 14.47 -3.36 20.16
N PRO A 142 15.74 -3.68 19.86
CA PRO A 142 16.11 -4.36 18.61
C PRO A 142 15.31 -5.63 18.32
N THR A 143 14.96 -6.39 19.35
CA THR A 143 14.18 -7.64 19.26
C THR A 143 12.71 -7.40 18.86
N LEU A 144 12.17 -6.20 19.07
CA LEU A 144 10.79 -5.84 18.78
C LEU A 144 10.61 -5.01 17.50
N ARG A 145 11.70 -4.64 16.82
CA ARG A 145 11.64 -3.78 15.60
C ARG A 145 10.79 -4.36 14.51
N GLY A 146 10.95 -5.65 14.23
CA GLY A 146 10.12 -6.34 13.22
C GLY A 146 8.63 -6.29 13.56
N ARG A 147 8.28 -6.50 14.83
CA ARG A 147 6.89 -6.43 15.30
C ARG A 147 6.32 -5.02 15.21
N ALA A 148 7.11 -4.00 15.56
CA ALA A 148 6.69 -2.60 15.43
C ALA A 148 6.44 -2.21 13.98
N LEU A 149 7.32 -2.61 13.05
CA LEU A 149 7.13 -2.41 11.62
C LEU A 149 5.87 -3.12 11.11
N ALA A 150 5.65 -4.37 11.51
CA ALA A 150 4.47 -5.13 11.12
C ALA A 150 3.16 -4.47 11.59
N VAL A 151 3.13 -3.91 12.80
CA VAL A 151 1.96 -3.17 13.32
C VAL A 151 1.70 -1.89 12.51
N VAL A 152 2.74 -1.12 12.20
CA VAL A 152 2.58 0.12 11.40
C VAL A 152 2.13 -0.20 9.98
N ILE A 153 2.74 -1.18 9.31
CA ILE A 153 2.35 -1.60 7.96
C ILE A 153 0.96 -2.24 7.99
N GLY A 154 0.64 -2.98 9.06
CA GLY A 154 -0.67 -3.55 9.30
C GLY A 154 -1.80 -2.52 9.28
N GLY A 155 -1.53 -1.27 9.65
CA GLY A 155 -2.49 -0.17 9.49
C GLY A 155 -3.00 0.00 8.06
N LEU A 156 -2.12 -0.11 7.05
CA LEU A 156 -2.51 -0.06 5.62
C LEU A 156 -3.43 -1.24 5.25
N THR A 157 -3.10 -2.44 5.72
CA THR A 157 -3.88 -3.64 5.41
C THR A 157 -5.25 -3.61 6.11
N VAL A 158 -5.28 -3.13 7.35
CA VAL A 158 -6.55 -2.92 8.09
C VAL A 158 -7.41 -1.85 7.41
N ALA A 159 -6.78 -0.83 6.79
CA ALA A 159 -7.52 0.18 6.03
C ALA A 159 -8.27 -0.40 4.83
N THR A 160 -7.70 -1.40 4.13
CA THR A 160 -8.44 -2.08 3.05
C THR A 160 -9.63 -2.87 3.55
N ALA A 161 -9.55 -3.44 4.76
CA ALA A 161 -10.62 -4.24 5.35
C ALA A 161 -11.70 -3.40 6.05
N LEU A 162 -11.34 -2.30 6.69
CA LEU A 162 -12.27 -1.48 7.48
C LEU A 162 -12.43 -0.08 6.92
N GLY A 163 -11.32 0.59 6.55
CA GLY A 163 -11.33 1.98 6.11
C GLY A 163 -12.11 2.18 4.81
N VAL A 164 -11.91 1.28 3.84
CA VAL A 164 -12.61 1.36 2.54
C VAL A 164 -14.11 1.13 2.68
N PRO A 165 -14.60 0.05 3.32
CA PRO A 165 -16.04 -0.14 3.53
C PRO A 165 -16.68 0.97 4.38
N LEU A 166 -16.01 1.43 5.45
CA LEU A 166 -16.51 2.54 6.27
C LEU A 166 -16.60 3.83 5.47
N GLY A 167 -15.62 4.11 4.62
CA GLY A 167 -15.66 5.25 3.71
C GLY A 167 -16.77 5.13 2.68
N GLY A 168 -17.01 3.94 2.13
CA GLY A 168 -18.12 3.66 1.22
C GLY A 168 -19.50 3.85 1.90
N LEU A 169 -19.65 3.36 3.12
CA LEU A 169 -20.87 3.59 3.93
C LEU A 169 -21.06 5.08 4.23
N THR A 170 -20.00 5.80 4.60
CA THR A 170 -20.07 7.25 4.82
C THR A 170 -20.52 7.96 3.56
N ALA A 171 -19.99 7.56 2.41
CA ALA A 171 -20.38 8.14 1.12
C ALA A 171 -21.83 7.84 0.75
N HIS A 172 -22.31 6.64 1.03
CA HIS A 172 -23.70 6.25 0.76
C HIS A 172 -24.71 7.12 1.55
N TRP A 173 -24.41 7.45 2.82
CA TRP A 173 -25.30 8.22 3.66
C TRP A 173 -25.10 9.75 3.58
N LEU A 174 -23.88 10.21 3.40
CA LEU A 174 -23.47 11.61 3.53
C LEU A 174 -22.78 12.17 2.29
N GLY A 175 -22.65 11.37 1.23
CA GLY A 175 -21.94 11.73 0.01
C GLY A 175 -20.41 11.50 0.09
N TRP A 176 -19.79 11.38 -1.08
CA TRP A 176 -18.35 11.10 -1.20
C TRP A 176 -17.45 12.18 -0.59
N ARG A 177 -17.92 13.45 -0.58
CA ARG A 177 -17.19 14.55 0.09
C ARG A 177 -17.03 14.29 1.58
N ALA A 178 -18.07 13.78 2.24
CA ALA A 178 -18.03 13.46 3.67
C ALA A 178 -17.01 12.34 3.98
N ALA A 179 -16.86 11.37 3.09
CA ALA A 179 -15.85 10.32 3.24
C ALA A 179 -14.42 10.91 3.23
N LEU A 180 -14.12 11.84 2.31
CA LEU A 180 -12.81 12.51 2.26
C LEU A 180 -12.60 13.45 3.46
N VAL A 181 -13.63 14.15 3.90
CA VAL A 181 -13.59 14.96 5.14
C VAL A 181 -13.31 14.08 6.36
N ALA A 182 -13.95 12.91 6.45
CA ALA A 182 -13.70 11.95 7.54
C ALA A 182 -12.23 11.49 7.58
N VAL A 183 -11.62 11.21 6.42
CA VAL A 183 -10.18 10.91 6.33
C VAL A 183 -9.33 12.10 6.76
N ALA A 184 -9.68 13.32 6.35
CA ALA A 184 -8.97 14.53 6.75
C ALA A 184 -9.03 14.76 8.27
N LEU A 185 -10.21 14.57 8.89
CA LEU A 185 -10.40 14.66 10.32
C LEU A 185 -9.58 13.59 11.07
N LEU A 186 -9.61 12.35 10.58
CA LEU A 186 -8.81 11.26 11.14
C LEU A 186 -7.31 11.58 11.07
N ALA A 187 -6.81 11.99 9.91
CA ALA A 187 -5.41 12.38 9.74
C ALA A 187 -5.01 13.54 10.67
N SER A 188 -5.88 14.53 10.82
CA SER A 188 -5.67 15.68 11.73
C SER A 188 -5.67 15.24 13.20
N ALA A 189 -6.59 14.38 13.62
CA ALA A 189 -6.65 13.82 14.96
C ALA A 189 -5.37 13.02 15.29
N VAL A 190 -4.90 12.20 14.34
CA VAL A 190 -3.63 11.47 14.51
C VAL A 190 -2.44 12.41 14.53
N ALA A 191 -2.43 13.49 13.74
CA ALA A 191 -1.38 14.52 13.81
C ALA A 191 -1.28 15.15 15.20
N VAL A 192 -2.43 15.48 15.81
CA VAL A 192 -2.50 15.95 17.19
C VAL A 192 -1.99 14.90 18.17
N ALA A 193 -2.42 13.63 18.03
CA ALA A 193 -1.96 12.54 18.88
C ALA A 193 -0.43 12.34 18.80
N VAL A 194 0.13 12.39 17.59
CA VAL A 194 1.59 12.32 17.35
C VAL A 194 2.28 13.52 18.01
N ARG A 195 1.73 14.73 17.85
CA ARG A 195 2.31 15.97 18.42
C ARG A 195 2.37 15.95 19.94
N LEU A 196 1.32 15.42 20.57
CA LEU A 196 1.18 15.40 22.03
C LEU A 196 1.87 14.20 22.68
N ALA A 197 1.77 13.01 22.07
CA ALA A 197 2.23 11.77 22.70
C ALA A 197 3.68 11.41 22.35
N MET A 198 4.15 11.67 21.11
CA MET A 198 5.46 11.19 20.69
C MET A 198 6.61 12.04 21.24
N PRO A 199 7.71 11.39 21.67
CA PRO A 199 8.93 12.09 22.04
C PRO A 199 9.55 12.82 20.84
N ALA A 200 10.39 13.82 21.11
CA ALA A 200 11.22 14.42 20.08
C ALA A 200 12.29 13.38 19.64
N LEU A 201 12.22 12.95 18.41
CA LEU A 201 13.19 12.05 17.80
C LEU A 201 13.99 12.83 16.75
N PRO A 202 15.32 12.71 16.75
CA PRO A 202 16.17 13.37 15.75
C PRO A 202 15.84 12.85 14.34
N GLY A 203 16.22 13.60 13.33
CA GLY A 203 16.22 13.17 11.95
C GLY A 203 17.19 12.00 11.74
N GLY A 204 17.08 11.32 10.62
CA GLY A 204 17.97 10.22 10.24
C GLY A 204 19.06 10.67 9.27
N PRO A 205 20.02 9.79 8.96
CA PRO A 205 21.01 10.04 7.92
C PRO A 205 20.33 10.20 6.57
N THR A 206 20.88 11.09 5.75
CA THR A 206 20.41 11.27 4.36
C THR A 206 20.97 10.16 3.48
N VAL A 207 20.08 9.39 2.84
CA VAL A 207 20.47 8.52 1.73
C VAL A 207 20.30 9.32 0.44
N PRO A 208 21.40 9.68 -0.24
CA PRO A 208 21.31 10.52 -1.43
C PRO A 208 20.54 9.81 -2.55
N LEU A 209 19.83 10.59 -3.37
CA LEU A 209 19.00 10.06 -4.46
C LEU A 209 19.83 9.18 -5.43
N ARG A 210 21.09 9.56 -5.66
CA ARG A 210 22.04 8.73 -6.47
C ARG A 210 22.21 7.31 -5.94
N ALA A 211 22.22 7.12 -4.61
CA ALA A 211 22.33 5.79 -4.02
C ALA A 211 21.03 4.97 -4.23
N ARG A 212 19.87 5.63 -4.25
CA ARG A 212 18.58 4.99 -4.57
C ARG A 212 18.54 4.56 -6.04
N VAL A 213 18.99 5.42 -6.95
CA VAL A 213 19.12 5.09 -8.38
C VAL A 213 20.14 3.97 -8.61
N ALA A 214 21.26 3.99 -7.87
CA ALA A 214 22.24 2.91 -7.93
C ALA A 214 21.66 1.57 -7.46
N ALA A 215 20.83 1.57 -6.41
CA ALA A 215 20.16 0.36 -5.94
C ALA A 215 19.19 -0.23 -6.99
N LEU A 216 18.57 0.61 -7.83
CA LEU A 216 17.74 0.14 -8.95
C LEU A 216 18.53 -0.65 -10.01
N ARG A 217 19.86 -0.44 -10.09
CA ARG A 217 20.72 -1.20 -11.01
C ARG A 217 21.15 -2.56 -10.47
N HIS A 218 20.84 -2.87 -9.21
CA HIS A 218 21.16 -4.17 -8.63
C HIS A 218 20.34 -5.28 -9.32
N PRO A 219 20.96 -6.35 -9.86
CA PRO A 219 20.28 -7.37 -10.67
C PRO A 219 19.03 -7.95 -9.98
N ALA A 220 19.12 -8.22 -8.68
CA ALA A 220 17.99 -8.76 -7.93
C ALA A 220 16.84 -7.75 -7.77
N VAL A 221 17.14 -6.45 -7.66
CA VAL A 221 16.13 -5.38 -7.60
C VAL A 221 15.41 -5.27 -8.95
N LEU A 222 16.15 -5.37 -10.06
CA LEU A 222 15.62 -5.37 -11.43
C LEU A 222 14.69 -6.56 -11.71
N THR A 223 14.83 -7.68 -11.01
CA THR A 223 13.94 -8.85 -11.18
C THR A 223 12.72 -8.78 -10.27
N VAL A 224 12.80 -8.13 -9.12
CA VAL A 224 11.74 -8.10 -8.11
C VAL A 224 10.76 -6.94 -8.32
N LEU A 225 11.26 -5.72 -8.55
CA LEU A 225 10.40 -4.54 -8.65
C LEU A 225 9.45 -4.58 -9.86
N PRO A 226 9.88 -4.95 -11.08
CA PRO A 226 8.95 -5.10 -12.21
C PRO A 226 7.83 -6.11 -11.93
N LEU A 227 8.16 -7.22 -11.26
CA LEU A 227 7.16 -8.22 -10.89
C LEU A 227 6.13 -7.66 -9.89
N THR A 228 6.57 -6.84 -8.92
CA THR A 228 5.67 -6.12 -8.02
C THR A 228 4.75 -5.17 -8.80
N VAL A 229 5.31 -4.41 -9.75
CA VAL A 229 4.54 -3.50 -10.61
C VAL A 229 3.48 -4.26 -11.41
N ILE A 230 3.85 -5.34 -12.08
CA ILE A 230 2.95 -6.14 -12.93
C ILE A 230 1.84 -6.77 -12.08
N GLY A 231 2.18 -7.38 -10.93
CA GLY A 231 1.20 -8.02 -10.06
C GLY A 231 0.20 -7.02 -9.45
N MET A 232 0.66 -5.84 -9.04
CA MET A 232 -0.23 -4.77 -8.58
C MET A 232 -1.06 -4.20 -9.73
N ALA A 233 -0.47 -3.97 -10.89
CA ALA A 233 -1.21 -3.49 -12.06
C ALA A 233 -2.33 -4.46 -12.46
N ALA A 234 -2.08 -5.76 -12.48
CA ALA A 234 -3.07 -6.78 -12.77
C ALA A 234 -4.28 -6.70 -11.83
N SER A 235 -4.06 -6.54 -10.53
CA SER A 235 -5.13 -6.40 -9.55
C SER A 235 -5.88 -5.07 -9.68
N TYR A 236 -5.14 -3.97 -9.83
CA TYR A 236 -5.71 -2.61 -9.82
C TYR A 236 -6.32 -2.17 -11.15
N THR A 237 -6.11 -2.94 -12.23
CA THR A 237 -6.91 -2.83 -13.45
C THR A 237 -8.41 -2.93 -13.15
N VAL A 238 -8.78 -3.79 -12.20
CA VAL A 238 -10.18 -4.00 -11.78
C VAL A 238 -10.51 -3.27 -10.47
N TYR A 239 -9.62 -3.29 -9.47
CA TYR A 239 -9.91 -2.76 -8.13
C TYR A 239 -10.30 -1.28 -8.14
N ALA A 240 -9.62 -0.46 -8.91
CA ALA A 240 -9.94 0.96 -9.01
C ALA A 240 -11.38 1.21 -9.50
N PHE A 241 -11.91 0.28 -10.28
CA PHE A 241 -13.27 0.30 -10.85
C PHE A 241 -14.16 -0.79 -10.23
N ALA A 242 -13.93 -1.12 -8.95
CA ALA A 242 -14.66 -2.21 -8.28
C ALA A 242 -16.18 -2.04 -8.33
N ALA A 243 -16.70 -0.81 -8.17
CA ALA A 243 -18.13 -0.55 -8.19
C ALA A 243 -18.77 -0.91 -9.55
N PRO A 244 -18.35 -0.38 -10.70
CA PRO A 244 -18.89 -0.81 -11.99
C PRO A 244 -18.56 -2.28 -12.33
N ALA A 245 -17.39 -2.79 -11.91
CA ALA A 245 -16.99 -4.17 -12.14
C ALA A 245 -17.90 -5.18 -11.44
N LEU A 246 -18.26 -4.91 -10.18
CA LEU A 246 -19.18 -5.75 -9.39
C LEU A 246 -20.63 -5.51 -9.78
N GLY A 247 -20.99 -4.28 -10.14
CA GLY A 247 -22.33 -3.97 -10.65
C GLY A 247 -22.71 -4.77 -11.90
N ALA A 248 -21.74 -5.06 -12.78
CA ALA A 248 -21.94 -5.93 -13.94
C ALA A 248 -22.27 -7.40 -13.58
N LEU A 249 -22.08 -7.80 -12.32
CA LEU A 249 -22.42 -9.11 -11.76
C LEU A 249 -23.80 -9.10 -11.04
N GLY A 250 -24.54 -8.00 -11.11
CA GLY A 250 -25.80 -7.83 -10.40
C GLY A 250 -25.63 -7.45 -8.91
N VAL A 251 -24.44 -7.05 -8.49
CA VAL A 251 -24.15 -6.59 -7.11
C VAL A 251 -24.61 -5.14 -6.98
N ASP A 252 -25.52 -4.88 -6.04
CA ASP A 252 -26.00 -3.52 -5.79
C ASP A 252 -24.99 -2.65 -5.02
N ALA A 253 -25.22 -1.34 -4.95
CA ALA A 253 -24.30 -0.39 -4.34
C ALA A 253 -23.99 -0.67 -2.85
N TYR A 254 -24.97 -1.19 -2.09
CA TYR A 254 -24.75 -1.56 -0.70
C TYR A 254 -23.87 -2.81 -0.59
N GLN A 255 -24.15 -3.81 -1.43
CA GLN A 255 -23.40 -5.05 -1.49
C GLN A 255 -21.95 -4.81 -1.98
N VAL A 256 -21.67 -3.79 -2.81
CA VAL A 256 -20.30 -3.42 -3.19
C VAL A 256 -19.45 -3.15 -1.95
N SER A 257 -19.97 -2.43 -0.95
CA SER A 257 -19.24 -2.19 0.30
C SER A 257 -18.93 -3.49 1.06
N LEU A 258 -19.86 -4.46 1.06
CA LEU A 258 -19.62 -5.79 1.62
C LEU A 258 -18.56 -6.57 0.82
N MET A 259 -18.59 -6.49 -0.50
CA MET A 259 -17.56 -7.12 -1.35
C MET A 259 -16.17 -6.50 -1.11
N LEU A 260 -16.07 -5.18 -0.94
CA LEU A 260 -14.84 -4.51 -0.58
C LEU A 260 -14.35 -4.88 0.83
N LEU A 261 -15.27 -5.14 1.79
CA LEU A 261 -14.91 -5.74 3.08
C LEU A 261 -14.31 -7.14 2.91
N LEU A 262 -14.94 -8.00 2.11
CA LEU A 262 -14.43 -9.35 1.83
C LEU A 262 -13.08 -9.31 1.12
N TYR A 263 -12.90 -8.40 0.15
CA TYR A 263 -11.58 -8.13 -0.45
C TYR A 263 -10.55 -7.77 0.61
N GLY A 264 -10.87 -6.83 1.50
CA GLY A 264 -9.99 -6.38 2.56
C GLY A 264 -9.65 -7.48 3.57
N LEU A 265 -10.63 -8.29 3.99
CA LEU A 265 -10.40 -9.46 4.86
C LEU A 265 -9.49 -10.49 4.17
N GLY A 266 -9.73 -10.75 2.88
CA GLY A 266 -8.84 -11.55 2.05
C GLY A 266 -7.43 -10.96 2.01
N ALA A 267 -7.29 -9.65 1.80
CA ALA A 267 -6.01 -8.94 1.78
C ALA A 267 -5.22 -9.11 3.09
N VAL A 268 -5.90 -8.97 4.24
CA VAL A 268 -5.29 -9.23 5.56
C VAL A 268 -4.84 -10.68 5.68
N ALA A 269 -5.72 -11.63 5.35
CA ALA A 269 -5.42 -13.06 5.43
C ALA A 269 -4.25 -13.42 4.49
N GLY A 270 -4.27 -12.95 3.24
CA GLY A 270 -3.22 -13.20 2.26
C GLY A 270 -1.87 -12.61 2.67
N ASN A 271 -1.86 -11.39 3.20
CA ASN A 271 -0.64 -10.76 3.69
C ASN A 271 -0.03 -11.54 4.87
N VAL A 272 -0.85 -11.89 5.87
CA VAL A 272 -0.38 -12.60 7.07
C VAL A 272 0.09 -14.01 6.73
N THR A 273 -0.73 -14.77 6.00
CA THR A 273 -0.41 -16.17 5.65
C THR A 273 0.79 -16.25 4.70
N SER A 274 0.95 -15.29 3.79
CA SER A 274 2.11 -15.19 2.89
C SER A 274 3.42 -15.01 3.65
N GLY A 275 3.45 -14.27 4.76
CA GLY A 275 4.64 -14.16 5.60
C GLY A 275 5.09 -15.53 6.10
N TYR A 276 4.20 -16.27 6.78
CA TYR A 276 4.48 -17.63 7.27
C TYR A 276 4.82 -18.62 6.14
N ALA A 277 4.09 -18.54 5.04
CA ALA A 277 4.31 -19.41 3.89
C ALA A 277 5.68 -19.13 3.23
N THR A 278 6.11 -17.87 3.19
CA THR A 278 7.41 -17.47 2.66
C THR A 278 8.55 -18.01 3.52
N ASP A 279 8.42 -17.95 4.84
CA ASP A 279 9.42 -18.50 5.75
C ASP A 279 9.54 -20.03 5.62
N ARG A 280 8.43 -20.73 5.36
CA ARG A 280 8.37 -22.18 5.28
C ARG A 280 8.73 -22.74 3.90
N TRP A 281 8.23 -22.15 2.82
CA TRP A 281 8.31 -22.68 1.46
C TRP A 281 9.15 -21.81 0.52
N GLY A 282 9.58 -20.63 0.97
CA GLY A 282 10.26 -19.63 0.17
C GLY A 282 9.30 -18.71 -0.61
N ALA A 283 9.82 -17.58 -1.06
CA ALA A 283 9.00 -16.53 -1.68
C ALA A 283 8.44 -16.94 -3.05
N VAL A 284 9.18 -17.72 -3.83
CA VAL A 284 8.80 -18.02 -5.23
C VAL A 284 7.54 -18.90 -5.34
N PRO A 285 7.38 -20.01 -4.58
CA PRO A 285 6.13 -20.76 -4.58
C PRO A 285 4.93 -19.95 -4.10
N VAL A 286 5.12 -19.09 -3.08
CA VAL A 286 4.07 -18.23 -2.53
C VAL A 286 3.59 -17.23 -3.57
N LEU A 287 4.52 -16.58 -4.29
CA LEU A 287 4.19 -15.67 -5.39
C LEU A 287 3.48 -16.38 -6.54
N ALA A 288 3.94 -17.58 -6.90
CA ALA A 288 3.30 -18.38 -7.94
C ALA A 288 1.84 -18.73 -7.57
N GLY A 289 1.62 -19.20 -6.34
CA GLY A 289 0.28 -19.45 -5.82
C GLY A 289 -0.58 -18.19 -5.81
N GLY A 290 -0.02 -17.05 -5.36
CA GLY A 290 -0.72 -15.76 -5.34
C GLY A 290 -1.15 -15.30 -6.73
N TYR A 291 -0.25 -15.30 -7.72
CA TYR A 291 -0.61 -14.89 -9.09
C TYR A 291 -1.55 -15.86 -9.78
N ALA A 292 -1.44 -17.16 -9.50
CA ALA A 292 -2.41 -18.15 -9.99
C ALA A 292 -3.82 -17.90 -9.39
N THR A 293 -3.90 -17.66 -8.08
CA THR A 293 -5.17 -17.34 -7.40
C THR A 293 -5.75 -16.03 -7.94
N LEU A 294 -4.91 -15.01 -8.20
CA LEU A 294 -5.34 -13.76 -8.82
C LEU A 294 -5.95 -13.99 -10.21
N ALA A 295 -5.26 -14.76 -11.05
CA ALA A 295 -5.74 -15.09 -12.40
C ALA A 295 -7.08 -15.85 -12.35
N VAL A 296 -7.21 -16.86 -11.48
CA VAL A 296 -8.45 -17.64 -11.31
C VAL A 296 -9.59 -16.77 -10.78
N ALA A 297 -9.35 -15.94 -9.76
CA ALA A 297 -10.37 -15.07 -9.19
C ALA A 297 -10.88 -14.06 -10.22
N LEU A 298 -9.99 -13.37 -10.93
CA LEU A 298 -10.36 -12.41 -11.96
C LEU A 298 -11.02 -13.07 -13.18
N ALA A 299 -10.56 -14.26 -13.60
CA ALA A 299 -11.17 -15.02 -14.68
C ALA A 299 -12.59 -15.48 -14.31
N GLY A 300 -12.79 -15.95 -13.06
CA GLY A 300 -14.10 -16.33 -12.56
C GLY A 300 -15.07 -15.15 -12.53
N LEU A 301 -14.66 -13.99 -11.97
CA LEU A 301 -15.46 -12.78 -11.97
C LEU A 301 -15.74 -12.28 -13.39
N GLY A 302 -14.74 -12.33 -14.28
CA GLY A 302 -14.90 -11.96 -15.69
C GLY A 302 -15.90 -12.85 -16.42
N ALA A 303 -15.85 -14.17 -16.24
CA ALA A 303 -16.81 -15.12 -16.82
C ALA A 303 -18.23 -14.86 -16.30
N LEU A 304 -18.38 -14.62 -15.00
CA LEU A 304 -19.68 -14.31 -14.40
C LEU A 304 -20.23 -12.94 -14.86
N SER A 305 -19.40 -11.97 -15.18
CA SER A 305 -19.83 -10.65 -15.65
C SER A 305 -20.50 -10.70 -17.03
N VAL A 306 -20.25 -11.76 -17.82
CA VAL A 306 -20.91 -11.96 -19.11
C VAL A 306 -22.37 -12.41 -18.94
N THR A 307 -22.69 -13.09 -17.84
CA THR A 307 -24.06 -13.58 -17.55
C THR A 307 -24.97 -12.52 -16.94
N GLY A 308 -24.40 -11.38 -16.49
CA GLY A 308 -25.13 -10.27 -15.89
C GLY A 308 -25.70 -10.54 -14.49
N SER A 309 -25.60 -11.77 -13.97
CA SER A 309 -25.99 -12.15 -12.62
C SER A 309 -25.17 -13.32 -12.12
N ALA A 310 -24.85 -13.32 -10.83
CA ALA A 310 -24.06 -14.38 -10.22
C ALA A 310 -24.49 -14.61 -8.76
N PRO A 311 -24.38 -15.83 -8.22
CA PRO A 311 -24.62 -16.09 -6.80
C PRO A 311 -23.69 -15.22 -5.94
N THR A 312 -24.26 -14.37 -5.09
CA THR A 312 -23.52 -13.39 -4.26
C THR A 312 -22.42 -14.06 -3.42
N ALA A 313 -22.67 -15.27 -2.91
CA ALA A 313 -21.66 -16.03 -2.16
C ALA A 313 -20.43 -16.40 -3.00
N LEU A 314 -20.65 -16.78 -4.26
CA LEU A 314 -19.54 -17.10 -5.19
C LEU A 314 -18.75 -15.86 -5.54
N VAL A 315 -19.43 -14.73 -5.82
CA VAL A 315 -18.78 -13.44 -6.04
C VAL A 315 -17.95 -13.06 -4.82
N GLY A 316 -18.51 -13.18 -3.61
CA GLY A 316 -17.81 -12.89 -2.35
C GLY A 316 -16.54 -13.74 -2.15
N LEU A 317 -16.62 -15.05 -2.45
CA LEU A 317 -15.48 -15.97 -2.36
C LEU A 317 -14.36 -15.56 -3.35
N LEU A 318 -14.72 -15.27 -4.60
CA LEU A 318 -13.76 -14.84 -5.63
C LEU A 318 -13.13 -13.49 -5.27
N VAL A 319 -13.90 -12.55 -4.75
CA VAL A 319 -13.43 -11.24 -4.30
C VAL A 319 -12.49 -11.37 -3.11
N ALA A 320 -12.79 -12.23 -2.14
CA ALA A 320 -11.89 -12.51 -1.01
C ALA A 320 -10.58 -13.16 -1.49
N GLY A 321 -10.65 -14.11 -2.41
CA GLY A 321 -9.49 -14.73 -3.05
C GLY A 321 -8.65 -13.71 -3.83
N TRP A 322 -9.30 -12.80 -4.56
CA TRP A 322 -8.63 -11.69 -5.24
C TRP A 322 -7.88 -10.78 -4.25
N GLY A 323 -8.52 -10.38 -3.14
CA GLY A 323 -7.88 -9.60 -2.09
C GLY A 323 -6.66 -10.29 -1.50
N ALA A 324 -6.80 -11.58 -1.15
CA ALA A 324 -5.71 -12.39 -0.63
C ALA A 324 -4.52 -12.46 -1.61
N ALA A 325 -4.79 -12.74 -2.87
CA ALA A 325 -3.80 -12.84 -3.94
C ALA A 325 -3.08 -11.50 -4.20
N SER A 326 -3.81 -10.38 -4.14
CA SER A 326 -3.24 -9.05 -4.37
C SER A 326 -2.19 -8.68 -3.33
N TRP A 327 -2.41 -8.99 -2.06
CA TRP A 327 -1.55 -8.57 -0.97
C TRP A 327 -0.55 -9.63 -0.49
N CYS A 328 -0.72 -10.91 -0.90
CA CYS A 328 0.24 -11.97 -0.57
C CYS A 328 1.63 -11.69 -1.15
N GLN A 329 1.73 -10.95 -2.26
CA GLN A 329 3.00 -10.63 -2.90
C GLN A 329 3.89 -9.70 -2.06
N THR A 330 3.31 -8.87 -1.17
CA THR A 330 4.07 -7.85 -0.43
C THR A 330 5.14 -8.45 0.49
N PRO A 331 4.84 -9.38 1.43
CA PRO A 331 5.87 -10.01 2.26
C PRO A 331 6.87 -10.82 1.44
N ALA A 332 6.39 -11.57 0.45
CA ALA A 332 7.24 -12.41 -0.37
C ALA A 332 8.25 -11.59 -1.21
N GLN A 333 7.83 -10.47 -1.81
CA GLN A 333 8.73 -9.58 -2.55
C GLN A 333 9.69 -8.83 -1.62
N GLN A 334 9.23 -8.38 -0.45
CA GLN A 334 10.10 -7.77 0.56
C GLN A 334 11.18 -8.76 1.03
N HIS A 335 10.81 -10.02 1.28
CA HIS A 335 11.77 -11.07 1.63
C HIS A 335 12.84 -11.23 0.54
N ARG A 336 12.46 -11.30 -0.75
CA ARG A 336 13.40 -11.39 -1.88
C ARG A 336 14.35 -10.19 -1.93
N LEU A 337 13.81 -8.98 -1.78
CA LEU A 337 14.61 -7.75 -1.81
C LEU A 337 15.60 -7.66 -0.65
N ILE A 338 15.16 -7.96 0.57
CA ILE A 338 16.01 -7.93 1.77
C ILE A 338 17.10 -8.99 1.68
N SER A 339 16.76 -10.21 1.22
CA SER A 339 17.74 -11.29 1.02
C SER A 339 18.79 -10.94 -0.03
N ALA A 340 18.41 -10.20 -1.07
CA ALA A 340 19.31 -9.77 -2.14
C ALA A 340 20.23 -8.61 -1.74
N ALA A 341 19.75 -7.71 -0.86
CA ALA A 341 20.50 -6.51 -0.46
C ALA A 341 20.30 -6.24 1.07
N PRO A 342 20.78 -7.11 1.97
CA PRO A 342 20.49 -7.03 3.39
C PRO A 342 21.02 -5.76 4.04
N GLN A 343 22.16 -5.24 3.57
CA GLN A 343 22.74 -3.99 4.08
C GLN A 343 21.97 -2.74 3.63
N GLN A 344 21.13 -2.87 2.60
CA GLN A 344 20.30 -1.80 2.06
C GLN A 344 18.80 -2.07 2.27
N ALA A 345 18.44 -2.96 3.20
CA ALA A 345 17.06 -3.38 3.44
C ALA A 345 16.04 -2.22 3.52
N PRO A 346 16.27 -1.13 4.29
CA PRO A 346 15.33 -0.01 4.33
C PRO A 346 15.13 0.66 2.97
N LEU A 347 16.19 0.73 2.16
CA LEU A 347 16.17 1.34 0.84
C LEU A 347 15.35 0.50 -0.14
N VAL A 348 15.64 -0.81 -0.24
CA VAL A 348 14.94 -1.69 -1.18
C VAL A 348 13.46 -1.90 -0.82
N VAL A 349 13.13 -1.90 0.47
CA VAL A 349 11.73 -1.93 0.94
C VAL A 349 11.00 -0.64 0.54
N SER A 350 11.65 0.54 0.65
CA SER A 350 11.03 1.79 0.20
C SER A 350 10.82 1.84 -1.31
N LEU A 351 11.75 1.27 -2.10
CA LEU A 351 11.59 1.12 -3.55
C LEU A 351 10.44 0.16 -3.90
N ASN A 352 10.24 -0.90 -3.12
CA ASN A 352 9.10 -1.79 -3.30
C ASN A 352 7.77 -1.06 -3.06
N SER A 353 7.69 -0.17 -2.08
CA SER A 353 6.49 0.66 -1.89
C SER A 353 6.22 1.56 -3.09
N SER A 354 7.26 2.19 -3.67
CA SER A 354 7.11 2.94 -4.92
C SER A 354 6.66 2.06 -6.08
N ALA A 355 7.16 0.83 -6.19
CA ALA A 355 6.76 -0.12 -7.23
C ALA A 355 5.29 -0.57 -7.06
N ILE A 356 4.82 -0.78 -5.82
CA ILE A 356 3.41 -1.06 -5.51
C ILE A 356 2.53 0.07 -6.06
N TYR A 357 2.81 1.32 -5.70
CA TYR A 357 2.01 2.46 -6.14
C TYR A 357 2.15 2.75 -7.64
N LEU A 358 3.30 2.51 -8.23
CA LEU A 358 3.46 2.56 -9.70
C LEU A 358 2.56 1.53 -10.39
N GLY A 359 2.52 0.29 -9.87
CA GLY A 359 1.62 -0.75 -10.36
C GLY A 359 0.15 -0.37 -10.21
N ILE A 360 -0.24 0.19 -9.07
CA ILE A 360 -1.59 0.72 -8.83
C ILE A 360 -1.96 1.77 -9.90
N GLY A 361 -1.09 2.75 -10.14
CA GLY A 361 -1.33 3.80 -11.12
C GLY A 361 -1.45 3.27 -12.55
N LEU A 362 -0.52 2.40 -12.97
CA LEU A 362 -0.54 1.79 -14.31
C LEU A 362 -1.77 0.89 -14.50
N GLY A 363 -2.11 0.07 -13.48
CA GLY A 363 -3.29 -0.78 -13.51
C GLY A 363 -4.57 0.03 -13.63
N THR A 364 -4.73 1.09 -12.83
CA THR A 364 -5.89 1.98 -12.88
C THR A 364 -6.02 2.67 -14.24
N THR A 365 -4.91 3.14 -14.81
CA THR A 365 -4.91 3.75 -16.16
C THR A 365 -5.37 2.74 -17.22
N ALA A 366 -4.81 1.54 -17.19
CA ALA A 366 -5.15 0.46 -18.12
C ALA A 366 -6.62 0.01 -17.95
N GLY A 367 -7.10 -0.13 -16.70
CA GLY A 367 -8.49 -0.44 -16.42
C GLY A 367 -9.47 0.63 -16.93
N GLY A 368 -9.14 1.91 -16.72
CA GLY A 368 -9.92 3.02 -17.25
C GLY A 368 -10.00 3.03 -18.77
N ALA A 369 -8.89 2.74 -19.45
CA ALA A 369 -8.85 2.65 -20.91
C ALA A 369 -9.70 1.48 -21.45
N THR A 370 -9.75 0.36 -20.74
CA THR A 370 -10.55 -0.82 -21.14
C THR A 370 -12.01 -0.74 -20.72
N LEU A 371 -12.37 0.14 -19.78
CA LEU A 371 -13.76 0.27 -19.32
C LEU A 371 -14.72 0.65 -20.46
N ALA A 372 -14.25 1.44 -21.44
CA ALA A 372 -15.03 1.80 -22.63
C ALA A 372 -15.35 0.59 -23.54
N THR A 373 -14.53 -0.47 -23.49
CA THR A 373 -14.76 -1.71 -24.26
C THR A 373 -15.61 -2.72 -23.48
N GLY A 374 -15.89 -2.44 -22.22
CA GLY A 374 -16.74 -3.24 -21.33
C GLY A 374 -16.00 -3.91 -20.17
N VAL A 375 -16.76 -4.23 -19.13
CA VAL A 375 -16.26 -4.86 -17.91
C VAL A 375 -15.55 -6.20 -18.16
N PRO A 376 -16.02 -7.11 -19.06
CA PRO A 376 -15.30 -8.35 -19.33
C PRO A 376 -13.87 -8.13 -19.86
N ALA A 377 -13.67 -7.09 -20.69
CA ALA A 377 -12.34 -6.76 -21.22
C ALA A 377 -11.39 -6.29 -20.10
N MET A 378 -11.90 -5.55 -19.13
CA MET A 378 -11.14 -5.12 -17.96
C MET A 378 -10.68 -6.32 -17.10
N TYR A 379 -11.58 -7.29 -16.83
CA TYR A 379 -11.20 -8.53 -16.16
C TYR A 379 -10.16 -9.33 -16.96
N ALA A 380 -10.36 -9.46 -18.28
CA ALA A 380 -9.44 -10.17 -19.17
C ALA A 380 -8.03 -9.55 -19.14
N LEU A 381 -7.93 -8.21 -19.10
CA LEU A 381 -6.64 -7.52 -18.98
C LEU A 381 -5.99 -7.80 -17.61
N GLY A 382 -6.76 -7.81 -16.52
CA GLY A 382 -6.26 -8.20 -15.20
C GLY A 382 -5.73 -9.64 -15.18
N VAL A 383 -6.46 -10.58 -15.79
CA VAL A 383 -6.02 -11.98 -15.96
C VAL A 383 -4.72 -12.05 -16.76
N ALA A 384 -4.64 -11.34 -17.90
CA ALA A 384 -3.42 -11.30 -18.71
C ALA A 384 -2.23 -10.78 -17.90
N GLY A 385 -2.41 -9.72 -17.13
CA GLY A 385 -1.37 -9.21 -16.23
C GLY A 385 -0.92 -10.22 -15.18
N ALA A 386 -1.84 -10.96 -14.56
CA ALA A 386 -1.51 -12.01 -13.59
C ALA A 386 -0.74 -13.18 -14.24
N LEU A 387 -1.11 -13.57 -15.46
CA LEU A 387 -0.41 -14.59 -16.23
C LEU A 387 0.99 -14.12 -16.65
N VAL A 388 1.14 -12.87 -17.07
CA VAL A 388 2.45 -12.26 -17.34
C VAL A 388 3.32 -12.25 -16.08
N ALA A 389 2.76 -11.94 -14.91
CA ALA A 389 3.49 -12.02 -13.65
C ALA A 389 3.97 -13.45 -13.34
N LEU A 390 3.12 -14.46 -13.58
CA LEU A 390 3.51 -15.88 -13.46
C LEU A 390 4.63 -16.25 -14.42
N LEU A 391 4.53 -15.83 -15.68
CA LEU A 391 5.55 -16.09 -16.69
C LEU A 391 6.89 -15.45 -16.34
N VAL A 392 6.89 -14.16 -15.96
CA VAL A 392 8.08 -13.43 -15.52
C VAL A 392 8.72 -14.09 -14.30
N LEU A 393 7.88 -14.51 -13.32
CA LEU A 393 8.35 -15.24 -12.15
C LEU A 393 9.00 -16.57 -12.52
N HIS A 394 8.45 -17.28 -13.49
CA HIS A 394 8.97 -18.57 -13.95
C HIS A 394 10.28 -18.41 -14.72
N LEU A 395 10.35 -17.46 -15.65
CA LEU A 395 11.56 -17.17 -16.44
C LEU A 395 12.70 -16.62 -15.57
N GLY A 396 12.39 -15.88 -14.51
CA GLY A 396 13.36 -15.39 -13.54
C GLY A 396 13.96 -16.46 -12.62
N ARG A 397 13.52 -17.71 -12.73
CA ARG A 397 14.12 -18.89 -12.07
C ARG A 397 15.35 -19.35 -12.86
N HIS A 398 16.41 -18.53 -12.96
CA HIS A 398 17.64 -19.01 -13.56
C HIS A 398 18.25 -20.15 -12.72
N PRO A 399 18.74 -21.27 -13.36
CA PRO A 399 19.34 -22.42 -12.66
C PRO A 399 20.76 -22.12 -12.09
N GLY A 400 21.03 -20.88 -11.68
CA GLY A 400 22.36 -20.43 -11.24
C GLY A 400 22.63 -20.51 -9.73
N SER A 401 21.69 -20.93 -8.88
CA SER A 401 21.98 -21.18 -7.46
C SER A 401 22.28 -22.67 -7.21
N ARG A 402 23.27 -23.22 -7.94
CA ARG A 402 23.93 -24.45 -7.49
C ARG A 402 24.59 -24.12 -6.16
N ARG A 403 24.20 -24.85 -5.09
CA ARG A 403 24.90 -24.88 -3.80
C ARG A 403 26.40 -24.90 -4.04
N PRO A 404 27.20 -24.12 -3.28
CA PRO A 404 28.63 -24.34 -3.33
C PRO A 404 28.90 -25.80 -2.94
N PRO A 405 29.89 -26.47 -3.57
CA PRO A 405 30.24 -27.82 -3.21
C PRO A 405 30.65 -27.83 -1.73
N THR A 406 30.00 -28.67 -0.96
CA THR A 406 30.46 -29.03 0.38
C THR A 406 31.84 -29.65 0.19
N THR A 407 32.89 -28.93 0.52
CA THR A 407 34.23 -29.50 0.65
C THR A 407 34.24 -30.47 1.81
N PRO A 408 34.86 -31.63 1.63
CA PRO A 408 34.90 -32.71 2.62
C PRO A 408 35.65 -32.35 3.89
#